data_222d26792d3937f245887aa7e130b273
#
_entry.id   222d26792d3937f245887aa7e130b273
#
_cell.length_a   1.000
_cell.length_b   1.000
_cell.length_c   1.000
_cell.angle_alpha   90.00
_cell.angle_beta   90.00
_cell.angle_gamma   90.00
#
_symmetry.space_group_name_H-M   'P 1'
#
loop_
_entity.id
_entity.type
_entity.pdbx_description
1 polymer ?
#
loop_
_entity_poly.entity_id
_entity_poly.type
_entity_poly.pdbx_seq_one_letter_code
_entity_poly.pdbx_strand_id
1 'polypeptide(L)'
;MTKHTLEIWVGLFVAAGIAALFMLAMKVSNLSAIQTGDTYQVTVRFDNVGGLNVRAPVKASGVLVGRVSKITYDDNKYTAEVTISIQNRFSHFPADSRASIYTAGLLGEQYIEIQPGFAEDFLKNGDHIMVADSAMILEKLIGNIIAEKISK
;
A
#
# COMPACT_ATOMS: atom_id res chain seq x y z
N MET A 1 -26.56 24.31 -45.26
CA MET A 1 -25.50 24.53 -44.25
C MET A 1 -24.22 24.85 -45.03
N THR A 2 -23.64 26.00 -44.78
CA THR A 2 -22.37 26.39 -45.43
C THR A 2 -21.24 25.52 -44.89
N LYS A 3 -20.25 25.20 -45.75
CA LYS A 3 -19.09 24.35 -45.38
C LYS A 3 -18.42 24.85 -44.10
N HIS A 4 -18.30 26.14 -43.89
CA HIS A 4 -17.72 26.76 -42.70
C HIS A 4 -18.50 26.48 -41.42
N THR A 5 -19.82 26.35 -41.49
CA THR A 5 -20.63 26.03 -40.30
C THR A 5 -20.37 24.59 -39.84
N LEU A 6 -20.21 23.64 -40.78
CA LEU A 6 -19.90 22.25 -40.50
C LEU A 6 -18.50 22.12 -39.91
N GLU A 7 -17.50 22.83 -40.43
CA GLU A 7 -16.13 22.86 -39.95
C GLU A 7 -16.04 23.35 -38.49
N ILE A 8 -16.80 24.40 -38.15
CA ILE A 8 -16.86 24.94 -36.78
C ILE A 8 -17.47 23.93 -35.83
N TRP A 9 -18.55 23.26 -36.20
CA TRP A 9 -19.19 22.24 -35.37
C TRP A 9 -18.30 21.02 -35.12
N VAL A 10 -17.59 20.57 -36.15
CA VAL A 10 -16.61 19.48 -36.02
C VAL A 10 -15.44 19.90 -35.12
N GLY A 11 -14.91 21.11 -35.30
CA GLY A 11 -13.85 21.64 -34.45
C GLY A 11 -14.27 21.75 -32.98
N LEU A 12 -15.48 22.23 -32.71
CA LEU A 12 -16.04 22.32 -31.37
C LEU A 12 -16.22 20.94 -30.74
N PHE A 13 -16.70 19.97 -31.51
CA PHE A 13 -16.88 18.59 -31.04
C PHE A 13 -15.52 17.92 -30.64
N VAL A 14 -14.50 18.10 -31.48
CA VAL A 14 -13.15 17.59 -31.20
C VAL A 14 -12.55 18.26 -29.97
N ALA A 15 -12.70 19.59 -29.86
CA ALA A 15 -12.22 20.33 -28.67
C ALA A 15 -12.92 19.85 -27.38
N ALA A 16 -14.24 19.64 -27.42
CA ALA A 16 -15.00 19.09 -26.30
C ALA A 16 -14.57 17.67 -25.95
N GLY A 17 -14.28 16.83 -26.94
CA GLY A 17 -13.76 15.47 -26.73
C GLY A 17 -12.40 15.46 -26.04
N ILE A 18 -11.48 16.33 -26.48
CA ILE A 18 -10.15 16.46 -25.82
C ILE A 18 -10.30 16.97 -24.39
N ALA A 19 -11.15 17.96 -24.15
CA ALA A 19 -11.41 18.48 -22.81
C ALA A 19 -12.02 17.40 -21.89
N ALA A 20 -12.94 16.59 -22.39
CA ALA A 20 -13.54 15.48 -21.66
C ALA A 20 -12.50 14.40 -21.30
N LEU A 21 -11.62 14.02 -22.24
CA LEU A 21 -10.52 13.08 -22.00
C LEU A 21 -9.54 13.62 -20.94
N PHE A 22 -9.21 14.90 -21.01
CA PHE A 22 -8.34 15.54 -20.04
C PHE A 22 -8.96 15.54 -18.64
N MET A 23 -10.26 15.85 -18.54
CA MET A 23 -11.00 15.81 -17.27
C MET A 23 -11.08 14.39 -16.70
N LEU A 24 -11.26 13.39 -17.57
CA LEU A 24 -11.27 11.98 -17.19
C LEU A 24 -9.90 11.54 -16.68
N ALA A 25 -8.82 11.93 -17.36
CA ALA A 25 -7.45 11.65 -16.95
C ALA A 25 -7.13 12.26 -15.57
N MET A 26 -7.54 13.50 -15.33
CA MET A 26 -7.43 14.17 -14.04
C MET A 26 -8.22 13.44 -12.96
N LYS A 27 -9.44 13.01 -13.24
CA LYS A 27 -10.30 12.28 -12.31
C LYS A 27 -9.72 10.90 -11.95
N VAL A 28 -9.18 10.18 -12.92
CA VAL A 28 -8.53 8.88 -12.71
C VAL A 28 -7.21 9.05 -11.93
N SER A 29 -6.41 10.07 -12.26
CA SER A 29 -5.18 10.40 -11.53
C SER A 29 -5.43 10.72 -10.06
N ASN A 30 -6.55 11.36 -9.74
CA ASN A 30 -6.93 11.76 -8.38
C ASN A 30 -7.70 10.66 -7.62
N LEU A 31 -7.97 9.50 -8.23
CA LEU A 31 -8.60 8.36 -7.56
C LEU A 31 -7.76 7.85 -6.37
N SER A 32 -6.47 8.15 -6.35
CA SER A 32 -5.59 7.88 -5.20
C SER A 32 -5.83 8.81 -4.02
N ALA A 33 -6.53 9.93 -4.20
CA ALA A 33 -6.91 10.88 -3.17
C ALA A 33 -8.26 10.57 -2.50
N ILE A 34 -8.96 9.50 -2.93
CA ILE A 34 -10.24 9.07 -2.33
C ILE A 34 -10.04 8.34 -0.99
N GLN A 35 -8.89 8.44 -0.38
CA GLN A 35 -8.76 8.26 1.06
C GLN A 35 -8.87 9.63 1.76
N THR A 36 -9.91 10.38 1.42
CA THR A 36 -10.28 11.63 2.07
C THR A 36 -11.02 11.34 3.38
N GLY A 37 -10.38 10.56 4.23
CA GLY A 37 -10.75 10.41 5.64
C GLY A 37 -9.53 10.81 6.46
N ASP A 38 -9.74 11.38 7.61
CA ASP A 38 -8.66 11.58 8.57
C ASP A 38 -7.94 10.24 8.79
N THR A 39 -6.63 10.27 8.66
CA THR A 39 -5.77 9.09 8.86
C THR A 39 -4.71 9.43 9.91
N TYR A 40 -4.29 8.45 10.68
CA TYR A 40 -3.10 8.55 11.50
C TYR A 40 -1.99 7.68 10.94
N GLN A 41 -0.76 8.09 11.17
CA GLN A 41 0.41 7.40 10.65
C GLN A 41 1.09 6.63 11.76
N VAL A 42 1.44 5.40 11.47
CA VAL A 42 2.32 4.57 12.32
C VAL A 42 3.48 4.04 11.49
N THR A 43 4.60 3.81 12.13
CA THR A 43 5.83 3.35 11.49
C THR A 43 6.15 1.93 11.93
N VAL A 44 6.59 1.11 10.99
CA VAL A 44 6.99 -0.27 11.22
C VAL A 44 8.38 -0.48 10.64
N ARG A 45 9.23 -1.24 11.30
CA ARG A 45 10.55 -1.62 10.76
C ARG A 45 10.56 -3.09 10.40
N PHE A 46 11.03 -3.37 9.19
CA PHE A 46 11.21 -4.72 8.68
C PHE A 46 12.66 -4.93 8.26
N ASP A 47 13.21 -6.11 8.50
CA ASP A 47 14.53 -6.47 7.98
C ASP A 47 14.49 -6.62 6.46
N ASN A 48 13.36 -7.04 5.91
CA ASN A 48 13.16 -7.19 4.48
C ASN A 48 11.68 -6.96 4.12
N VAL A 49 11.45 -6.03 3.22
CA VAL A 49 10.09 -5.72 2.72
C VAL A 49 9.72 -6.49 1.46
N GLY A 50 10.67 -7.23 0.85
CA GLY A 50 10.42 -8.00 -0.37
C GLY A 50 9.94 -7.12 -1.53
N GLY A 51 8.79 -7.47 -2.10
CA GLY A 51 8.11 -6.75 -3.19
C GLY A 51 7.03 -5.77 -2.69
N LEU A 52 7.05 -5.36 -1.41
CA LEU A 52 6.07 -4.41 -0.89
C LEU A 52 6.23 -3.05 -1.57
N ASN A 53 5.14 -2.50 -2.05
CA ASN A 53 5.12 -1.22 -2.74
C ASN A 53 4.44 -0.12 -1.91
N VAL A 54 4.77 1.14 -2.22
CA VAL A 54 3.98 2.29 -1.76
C VAL A 54 2.55 2.14 -2.28
N ARG A 55 1.56 2.48 -1.47
CA ARG A 55 0.11 2.25 -1.65
C ARG A 55 -0.34 0.79 -1.50
N ALA A 56 0.54 -0.15 -1.17
CA ALA A 56 0.13 -1.51 -0.83
C ALA A 56 -0.97 -1.49 0.26
N PRO A 57 -1.96 -2.38 0.19
CA PRO A 57 -3.03 -2.41 1.18
C PRO A 57 -2.51 -2.83 2.55
N VAL A 58 -3.04 -2.20 3.59
CA VAL A 58 -2.88 -2.62 4.99
C VAL A 58 -4.21 -3.16 5.45
N LYS A 59 -4.22 -4.39 5.92
CA LYS A 59 -5.41 -5.13 6.32
C LYS A 59 -5.34 -5.52 7.79
N ALA A 60 -6.49 -5.72 8.39
CA ALA A 60 -6.64 -6.39 9.67
C ALA A 60 -7.81 -7.37 9.56
N SER A 61 -7.58 -8.64 9.89
CA SER A 61 -8.57 -9.72 9.70
C SER A 61 -9.16 -9.74 8.27
N GLY A 62 -8.32 -9.45 7.26
CA GLY A 62 -8.73 -9.39 5.84
C GLY A 62 -9.43 -8.10 5.42
N VAL A 63 -9.78 -7.20 6.34
CA VAL A 63 -10.44 -5.92 6.06
C VAL A 63 -9.41 -4.84 5.76
N LEU A 64 -9.63 -4.03 4.71
CA LEU A 64 -8.76 -2.90 4.37
C LEU A 64 -8.91 -1.79 5.41
N VAL A 65 -7.86 -1.55 6.20
CA VAL A 65 -7.82 -0.54 7.26
C VAL A 65 -6.94 0.65 6.93
N GLY A 66 -6.02 0.49 5.97
CA GLY A 66 -5.07 1.54 5.62
C GLY A 66 -4.28 1.22 4.35
N ARG A 67 -3.22 1.99 4.13
CA ARG A 67 -2.26 1.78 3.03
C ARG A 67 -0.85 2.19 3.46
N VAL A 68 0.13 1.62 2.78
CA VAL A 68 1.53 2.04 2.87
C VAL A 68 1.66 3.43 2.26
N SER A 69 2.14 4.41 3.04
CA SER A 69 2.36 5.79 2.57
C SER A 69 3.80 6.02 2.12
N LYS A 70 4.77 5.41 2.80
CA LYS A 70 6.19 5.59 2.50
C LYS A 70 6.99 4.34 2.86
N ILE A 71 8.03 4.07 2.07
CA ILE A 71 9.05 3.05 2.37
C ILE A 71 10.41 3.74 2.25
N THR A 72 11.23 3.64 3.29
CA THR A 72 12.57 4.25 3.34
C THR A 72 13.55 3.24 3.92
N TYR A 73 14.77 3.23 3.41
CA TYR A 73 15.84 2.43 4.01
C TYR A 73 16.55 3.25 5.08
N ASP A 74 16.71 2.67 6.27
CA ASP A 74 17.51 3.24 7.37
C ASP A 74 18.91 2.60 7.31
N ASP A 75 19.89 3.35 6.84
CA ASP A 75 21.27 2.91 6.67
C ASP A 75 22.03 2.77 8.00
N ASN A 76 21.55 3.38 9.08
CA ASN A 76 22.13 3.22 10.40
C ASN A 76 21.71 1.91 11.07
N LYS A 77 20.50 1.47 10.80
CA LYS A 77 19.90 0.24 11.39
C LYS A 77 19.86 -0.92 10.41
N TYR A 78 20.18 -0.68 9.14
CA TYR A 78 20.12 -1.67 8.05
C TYR A 78 18.74 -2.32 7.91
N THR A 79 17.68 -1.54 8.14
CA THR A 79 16.28 -1.98 8.07
C THR A 79 15.46 -1.10 7.15
N ALA A 80 14.36 -1.63 6.65
CA ALA A 80 13.38 -0.84 5.93
C ALA A 80 12.35 -0.25 6.91
N GLU A 81 12.21 1.06 6.90
CA GLU A 81 11.20 1.77 7.66
C GLU A 81 9.99 2.03 6.76
N VAL A 82 8.85 1.50 7.14
CA VAL A 82 7.60 1.58 6.42
C VAL A 82 6.62 2.42 7.21
N THR A 83 6.18 3.53 6.64
CA THR A 83 5.10 4.35 7.20
C THR A 83 3.77 3.89 6.61
N ILE A 84 2.81 3.58 7.44
CA ILE A 84 1.46 3.20 7.07
C ILE A 84 0.47 4.25 7.53
N SER A 85 -0.50 4.58 6.68
CA SER A 85 -1.62 5.45 6.99
C SER A 85 -2.85 4.61 7.28
N ILE A 86 -3.36 4.67 8.50
CA ILE A 86 -4.55 3.95 8.95
C ILE A 86 -5.70 4.92 9.06
N GLN A 87 -6.88 4.52 8.64
CA GLN A 87 -8.08 5.36 8.71
C GLN A 87 -8.51 5.55 10.17
N ASN A 88 -8.84 6.77 10.58
CA ASN A 88 -9.21 7.12 11.97
C ASN A 88 -10.41 6.33 12.52
N ARG A 89 -11.28 5.81 11.65
CA ARG A 89 -12.37 4.91 12.07
C ARG A 89 -11.86 3.61 12.71
N PHE A 90 -10.59 3.24 12.49
CA PHE A 90 -9.93 2.08 13.07
C PHE A 90 -8.85 2.51 14.07
N SER A 91 -9.23 3.33 15.06
CA SER A 91 -8.30 3.92 16.04
C SER A 91 -8.00 3.05 17.25
N HIS A 92 -8.55 1.86 17.33
CA HIS A 92 -8.43 0.97 18.51
C HIS A 92 -7.47 -0.20 18.27
N PHE A 93 -6.38 0.01 17.54
CA PHE A 93 -5.34 -1.00 17.45
C PHE A 93 -4.47 -0.94 18.72
N PRO A 94 -4.33 -2.04 19.48
CA PRO A 94 -3.46 -2.11 20.64
C PRO A 94 -2.01 -1.73 20.29
N ALA A 95 -1.30 -1.11 21.23
CA ALA A 95 0.07 -0.65 21.02
C ALA A 95 1.07 -1.81 20.78
N ASP A 96 0.75 -3.02 21.25
CA ASP A 96 1.50 -4.25 21.04
C ASP A 96 1.04 -5.03 19.78
N SER A 97 0.30 -4.38 18.86
CA SER A 97 -0.07 -4.99 17.59
C SER A 97 1.16 -5.40 16.79
N ARG A 98 1.02 -6.49 16.03
CA ARG A 98 2.05 -7.02 15.12
C ARG A 98 1.74 -6.64 13.68
N ALA A 99 2.75 -6.30 12.90
CA ALA A 99 2.63 -6.08 11.47
C ALA A 99 3.44 -7.14 10.71
N SER A 100 2.81 -7.84 9.79
CA SER A 100 3.44 -8.90 9.00
C SER A 100 3.22 -8.66 7.52
N ILE A 101 4.24 -8.93 6.69
CA ILE A 101 4.12 -8.81 5.23
C ILE A 101 3.74 -10.18 4.66
N TYR A 102 2.61 -10.21 3.98
CA TYR A 102 2.10 -11.39 3.27
C TYR A 102 1.98 -11.15 1.78
N THR A 103 1.98 -12.24 1.02
CA THR A 103 1.70 -12.24 -0.42
C THR A 103 0.26 -12.68 -0.66
N ALA A 104 -0.47 -11.98 -1.49
CA ALA A 104 -1.84 -12.34 -1.86
C ALA A 104 -1.84 -13.58 -2.76
N GLY A 105 -2.10 -14.74 -2.17
CA GLY A 105 -1.95 -16.04 -2.83
C GLY A 105 -0.46 -16.41 -3.06
N LEU A 106 -0.17 -17.15 -4.12
CA LEU A 106 1.19 -17.62 -4.39
C LEU A 106 2.05 -16.61 -5.17
N LEU A 107 1.43 -15.81 -6.03
CA LEU A 107 2.12 -14.91 -6.98
C LEU A 107 1.53 -13.49 -6.98
N GLY A 108 0.71 -13.14 -5.99
CA GLY A 108 0.05 -11.85 -5.90
C GLY A 108 0.93 -10.75 -5.33
N GLU A 109 0.37 -9.54 -5.27
CA GLU A 109 1.03 -8.40 -4.63
C GLU A 109 1.18 -8.61 -3.13
N GLN A 110 2.22 -8.00 -2.56
CA GLN A 110 2.44 -8.02 -1.12
C GLN A 110 1.60 -6.95 -0.43
N TYR A 111 1.16 -7.27 0.78
CA TYR A 111 0.38 -6.40 1.64
C TYR A 111 0.81 -6.55 3.09
N ILE A 112 0.44 -5.59 3.93
CA ILE A 112 0.67 -5.67 5.38
C ILE A 112 -0.61 -6.16 6.05
N GLU A 113 -0.48 -7.16 6.92
CA GLU A 113 -1.53 -7.57 7.86
C GLU A 113 -1.18 -7.06 9.25
N ILE A 114 -2.11 -6.34 9.88
CA ILE A 114 -2.01 -5.94 11.28
C ILE A 114 -2.79 -6.95 12.11
N GLN A 115 -2.10 -7.60 13.03
CA GLN A 115 -2.69 -8.49 14.03
C GLN A 115 -2.76 -7.74 15.35
N PRO A 116 -3.96 -7.47 15.88
CA PRO A 116 -4.10 -6.81 17.18
C PRO A 116 -3.47 -7.62 18.29
N GLY A 117 -2.80 -6.94 19.23
CA GLY A 117 -2.31 -7.52 20.47
C GLY A 117 -3.35 -7.47 21.60
N PHE A 118 -2.86 -7.40 22.84
CA PHE A 118 -3.69 -7.43 24.05
C PHE A 118 -3.46 -6.22 24.97
N ALA A 119 -2.63 -5.24 24.54
CA ALA A 119 -2.39 -4.04 25.34
C ALA A 119 -3.66 -3.19 25.48
N GLU A 120 -3.81 -2.54 26.62
CA GLU A 120 -4.92 -1.62 26.89
C GLU A 120 -4.72 -0.25 26.18
N ASP A 121 -3.46 0.11 25.91
CA ASP A 121 -3.11 1.33 25.17
C ASP A 121 -3.27 1.11 23.67
N PHE A 122 -3.67 2.17 22.96
CA PHE A 122 -3.87 2.13 21.52
C PHE A 122 -2.80 2.92 20.77
N LEU A 123 -2.52 2.47 19.54
CA LEU A 123 -1.62 3.16 18.60
C LEU A 123 -2.12 4.58 18.30
N LYS A 124 -1.23 5.54 18.42
CA LYS A 124 -1.46 6.96 18.12
C LYS A 124 -0.66 7.40 16.89
N ASN A 125 -0.98 8.58 16.39
CA ASN A 125 -0.25 9.16 15.28
C ASN A 125 1.24 9.36 15.66
N GLY A 126 2.12 8.81 14.83
CA GLY A 126 3.57 8.84 15.05
C GLY A 126 4.14 7.67 15.83
N ASP A 127 3.32 6.75 16.31
CA ASP A 127 3.77 5.58 17.05
C ASP A 127 4.48 4.55 16.15
N HIS A 128 5.23 3.67 16.80
CA HIS A 128 5.95 2.58 16.16
C HIS A 128 5.37 1.23 16.57
N ILE A 129 5.08 0.40 15.57
CA ILE A 129 4.78 -1.02 15.80
C ILE A 129 6.12 -1.74 16.01
N MET A 130 6.27 -2.35 17.20
CA MET A 130 7.54 -2.95 17.64
C MET A 130 7.74 -4.35 17.10
N VAL A 131 6.67 -5.07 16.83
CA VAL A 131 6.72 -6.48 16.38
C VAL A 131 6.38 -6.53 14.91
N ALA A 132 7.36 -6.93 14.10
CA ALA A 132 7.22 -6.99 12.65
C ALA A 132 7.80 -8.30 12.09
N ASP A 133 7.04 -8.95 11.23
CA ASP A 133 7.50 -10.12 10.48
C ASP A 133 7.79 -9.71 9.04
N SER A 134 9.03 -9.91 8.62
CA SER A 134 9.51 -9.59 7.28
C SER A 134 8.87 -10.47 6.21
N ALA A 135 8.92 -9.99 4.97
CA ALA A 135 8.39 -10.73 3.82
C ALA A 135 9.04 -12.10 3.67
N MET A 136 8.22 -13.14 3.52
CA MET A 136 8.70 -14.47 3.11
C MET A 136 9.00 -14.47 1.62
N ILE A 137 10.25 -14.79 1.27
CA ILE A 137 10.70 -14.92 -0.11
C ILE A 137 10.64 -16.41 -0.47
N LEU A 138 9.67 -16.78 -1.31
CA LEU A 138 9.43 -18.16 -1.75
C LEU A 138 10.67 -18.78 -2.42
N GLU A 139 11.44 -18.00 -3.16
CA GLU A 139 12.67 -18.44 -3.82
C GLU A 139 13.71 -18.95 -2.81
N LYS A 140 13.82 -18.32 -1.64
CA LYS A 140 14.72 -18.78 -0.57
C LYS A 140 14.26 -20.10 0.03
N LEU A 141 12.95 -20.31 0.19
CA LEU A 141 12.41 -21.57 0.70
C LEU A 141 12.66 -22.71 -0.27
N ILE A 142 12.41 -22.50 -1.56
CA ILE A 142 12.67 -23.50 -2.62
C ILE A 142 14.17 -23.78 -2.71
N GLY A 143 15.01 -22.76 -2.69
CA GLY A 143 16.47 -22.90 -2.71
C GLY A 143 17.00 -23.74 -1.56
N ASN A 144 16.50 -23.52 -0.34
CA ASN A 144 16.91 -24.29 0.83
C ASN A 144 16.49 -25.77 0.74
N ILE A 145 15.27 -26.04 0.27
CA ILE A 145 14.79 -27.44 0.11
C ILE A 145 15.63 -28.19 -0.95
N ILE A 146 15.98 -27.51 -2.04
CA ILE A 146 16.83 -28.10 -3.10
C ILE A 146 18.25 -28.34 -2.57
N ALA A 147 18.83 -27.37 -1.85
CA ALA A 147 20.17 -27.50 -1.29
C ALA A 147 20.25 -28.64 -0.26
N GLU A 148 19.23 -28.81 0.58
CA GLU A 148 19.18 -29.92 1.57
C GLU A 148 19.05 -31.29 0.92
N LYS A 149 18.34 -31.40 -0.23
CA LYS A 149 18.22 -32.66 -0.96
C LYS A 149 19.48 -33.03 -1.77
N ILE A 150 20.28 -32.05 -2.18
CA ILE A 150 21.53 -32.28 -2.93
C ILE A 150 22.68 -32.65 -2.00
N SER A 151 22.60 -32.26 -0.70
CA SER A 151 23.60 -32.53 0.34
C SER A 151 23.47 -33.91 1.01
N LYS A 152 22.52 -34.75 0.57
CA LYS A 152 22.35 -36.14 0.98
C LYS A 152 22.67 -37.10 -0.20
#